data_0eba4bc6930c7c9e3efcf9b4ea39d162
#
_entry.id   0eba4bc6930c7c9e3efcf9b4ea39d162
#
_cell.length_a   1.000
_cell.length_b   1.000
_cell.length_c   1.000
_cell.angle_alpha   90.00
_cell.angle_beta   90.00
_cell.angle_gamma   90.00
#
_symmetry.space_group_name_H-M   'P 1'
#
loop_
_entity.id
_entity.type
_entity.pdbx_description
1 polymer ?
#
loop_
_entity_poly.entity_id
_entity_poly.type
_entity_poly.pdbx_seq_one_letter_code
_entity_poly.pdbx_strand_id
1 'polypeptide(L)'
;EGAFQRLDRALHAYRRVAPRPLRRAAMNAAARWIVERQENDGCWGGIQPPAVYSLIALHLLGYDLGHPVMRAGLASLDRFAVWPEDGVRMVEACQSPVWDTGLAVIALADAGLPPDHPALVRAADWLLAEQIVRPGDWAVRRPHLPPGGWAFEFHNDTYPDIDDTAEVVLALRRVRHPDPARTEAALARAVRWTVGMQSRDGAWGAFAADNTSTLPNKLPFCDFGEVVDPPSADVTAHVVEMLAHEGLADDPRTLRGLSWLLAEQEPGGSWFGRWGVNHVYGTGSVVPALTAAGLPASHPAIRRAVAWLESVQNEDGGWGEDLRSYRDRSWIARGPSTASQTAWALMALLAAGEQDGRAVARGVRWLADAQRDDGSWDEPQFTGTGFPWDFSINYHLYRQVFPLTALGRYVHGEPSFGREG
;
A
#
# COMPACT_ATOMS: atom_id res chain seq x y z
N GLU A 1 -9.52 16.27 -25.74
CA GLU A 1 -10.95 16.32 -25.32
C GLU A 1 -11.92 15.98 -26.47
N GLY A 2 -11.80 16.58 -27.66
CA GLY A 2 -12.75 16.36 -28.75
C GLY A 2 -12.88 14.90 -29.26
N ALA A 3 -11.83 14.10 -29.19
CA ALA A 3 -11.88 12.69 -29.61
C ALA A 3 -12.68 11.83 -28.61
N PHE A 4 -12.48 12.00 -27.32
CA PHE A 4 -13.23 11.29 -26.28
C PHE A 4 -14.69 11.70 -26.23
N GLN A 5 -15.01 12.98 -26.44
CA GLN A 5 -16.40 13.45 -26.56
C GLN A 5 -17.11 12.87 -27.79
N ARG A 6 -16.39 12.63 -28.90
CA ARG A 6 -16.96 11.93 -30.06
C ARG A 6 -17.17 10.44 -29.76
N LEU A 7 -16.24 9.79 -29.07
CA LEU A 7 -16.37 8.41 -28.63
C LEU A 7 -17.58 8.25 -27.70
N ASP A 8 -17.71 9.11 -26.71
CA ASP A 8 -18.85 9.12 -25.79
C ASP A 8 -20.19 9.25 -26.53
N ARG A 9 -20.29 10.22 -27.45
CA ARG A 9 -21.50 10.36 -28.30
C ARG A 9 -21.77 9.12 -29.16
N ALA A 10 -20.73 8.50 -29.71
CA ALA A 10 -20.86 7.27 -30.48
C ALA A 10 -21.33 6.09 -29.61
N LEU A 11 -20.82 5.96 -28.38
CA LEU A 11 -21.25 4.95 -27.42
C LEU A 11 -22.71 5.17 -26.98
N HIS A 12 -23.11 6.41 -26.74
CA HIS A 12 -24.52 6.74 -26.47
C HIS A 12 -25.44 6.41 -27.63
N ALA A 13 -25.01 6.69 -28.88
CA ALA A 13 -25.78 6.31 -30.07
C ALA A 13 -25.85 4.79 -30.22
N TYR A 14 -24.74 4.07 -30.06
CA TYR A 14 -24.71 2.61 -30.08
C TYR A 14 -25.65 2.00 -29.04
N ARG A 15 -25.67 2.54 -27.81
CA ARG A 15 -26.57 2.09 -26.74
C ARG A 15 -28.05 2.06 -27.17
N ARG A 16 -28.48 2.98 -28.04
CA ARG A 16 -29.86 3.05 -28.53
C ARG A 16 -30.19 1.99 -29.58
N VAL A 17 -29.17 1.56 -30.35
CA VAL A 17 -29.35 0.64 -31.48
C VAL A 17 -28.76 -0.74 -31.26
N ALA A 18 -28.04 -0.94 -30.13
CA ALA A 18 -27.38 -2.21 -29.82
C ALA A 18 -28.37 -3.38 -29.84
N PRO A 19 -28.00 -4.50 -30.52
CA PRO A 19 -28.87 -5.69 -30.59
C PRO A 19 -29.17 -6.22 -29.18
N ARG A 20 -30.44 -6.29 -28.82
CA ARG A 20 -30.90 -6.74 -27.49
C ARG A 20 -30.29 -8.09 -27.04
N PRO A 21 -30.19 -9.12 -27.92
CA PRO A 21 -29.59 -10.41 -27.54
C PRO A 21 -28.12 -10.28 -27.14
N LEU A 22 -27.32 -9.51 -27.91
CA LEU A 22 -25.89 -9.30 -27.65
C LEU A 22 -25.70 -8.56 -26.34
N ARG A 23 -26.47 -7.51 -26.11
CA ARG A 23 -26.44 -6.77 -24.85
C ARG A 23 -26.79 -7.65 -23.66
N ARG A 24 -27.83 -8.48 -23.77
CA ARG A 24 -28.22 -9.41 -22.71
C ARG A 24 -27.11 -10.45 -22.43
N ALA A 25 -26.47 -10.97 -23.46
CA ALA A 25 -25.34 -11.91 -23.32
C ALA A 25 -24.17 -11.24 -22.59
N ALA A 26 -23.82 -10.01 -22.95
CA ALA A 26 -22.76 -9.24 -22.26
C ALA A 26 -23.10 -8.97 -20.79
N MET A 27 -24.34 -8.55 -20.50
CA MET A 27 -24.80 -8.32 -19.13
C MET A 27 -24.78 -9.60 -18.29
N ASN A 28 -25.22 -10.72 -18.86
CA ASN A 28 -25.15 -12.03 -18.17
C ASN A 28 -23.69 -12.48 -17.92
N ALA A 29 -22.78 -12.19 -18.85
CA ALA A 29 -21.36 -12.47 -18.64
C ALA A 29 -20.78 -11.61 -17.50
N ALA A 30 -21.12 -10.32 -17.47
CA ALA A 30 -20.71 -9.43 -16.38
C ALA A 30 -21.29 -9.87 -15.02
N ALA A 31 -22.58 -10.26 -14.99
CA ALA A 31 -23.20 -10.78 -13.76
C ALA A 31 -22.47 -12.04 -13.25
N ARG A 32 -22.16 -12.99 -14.13
CA ARG A 32 -21.40 -14.18 -13.73
C ARG A 32 -20.03 -13.80 -13.19
N TRP A 33 -19.32 -12.88 -13.85
CA TRP A 33 -18.02 -12.41 -13.41
C TRP A 33 -18.07 -11.80 -11.99
N ILE A 34 -19.09 -10.99 -11.69
CA ILE A 34 -19.32 -10.41 -10.36
C ILE A 34 -19.58 -11.52 -9.34
N VAL A 35 -20.48 -12.46 -9.65
CA VAL A 35 -20.85 -13.56 -8.74
C VAL A 35 -19.68 -14.48 -8.45
N GLU A 36 -18.87 -14.81 -9.45
CA GLU A 36 -17.68 -15.66 -9.32
C GLU A 36 -16.56 -15.03 -8.47
N ARG A 37 -16.59 -13.70 -8.29
CA ARG A 37 -15.61 -12.95 -7.50
C ARG A 37 -16.11 -12.51 -6.14
N GLN A 38 -17.32 -12.94 -5.76
CA GLN A 38 -17.73 -12.76 -4.38
C GLN A 38 -16.86 -13.61 -3.47
N GLU A 39 -16.27 -12.98 -2.49
CA GLU A 39 -15.38 -13.56 -1.50
C GLU A 39 -16.16 -14.40 -0.48
N ASN A 40 -15.44 -15.24 0.29
CA ASN A 40 -16.05 -16.13 1.26
C ASN A 40 -16.85 -15.40 2.34
N ASP A 41 -16.48 -14.17 2.63
CA ASP A 41 -17.16 -13.29 3.57
C ASP A 41 -18.34 -12.52 2.94
N GLY A 42 -18.55 -12.65 1.63
CA GLY A 42 -19.60 -11.99 0.87
C GLY A 42 -19.22 -10.63 0.29
N CYS A 43 -18.00 -10.15 0.52
CA CYS A 43 -17.51 -8.88 -0.02
C CYS A 43 -16.97 -9.01 -1.45
N TRP A 44 -16.44 -7.91 -2.00
CA TRP A 44 -15.66 -7.82 -3.23
C TRP A 44 -14.50 -6.86 -3.01
N GLY A 45 -13.27 -7.37 -2.95
CA GLY A 45 -12.03 -6.60 -2.84
C GLY A 45 -11.79 -5.93 -1.50
N GLY A 46 -12.48 -6.33 -0.42
CA GLY A 46 -12.26 -5.82 0.93
C GLY A 46 -12.51 -4.32 1.13
N ILE A 47 -13.10 -3.64 0.13
CA ILE A 47 -13.44 -2.22 0.20
C ILE A 47 -14.92 -1.98 -0.14
N GLN A 48 -15.50 -0.97 0.49
CA GLN A 48 -16.93 -0.69 0.42
C GLN A 48 -17.43 -0.39 -1.02
N PRO A 49 -16.76 0.40 -1.89
CA PRO A 49 -17.30 0.74 -3.21
C PRO A 49 -17.54 -0.46 -4.14
N PRO A 50 -16.64 -1.42 -4.35
CA PRO A 50 -16.91 -2.61 -5.17
C PRO A 50 -18.09 -3.42 -4.66
N ALA A 51 -18.27 -3.57 -3.34
CA ALA A 51 -19.40 -4.28 -2.76
C ALA A 51 -20.74 -3.58 -3.12
N VAL A 52 -20.80 -2.25 -2.93
CA VAL A 52 -22.00 -1.46 -3.26
C VAL A 52 -22.34 -1.53 -4.74
N TYR A 53 -21.36 -1.31 -5.62
CA TYR A 53 -21.59 -1.33 -7.07
C TYR A 53 -21.96 -2.73 -7.58
N SER A 54 -21.38 -3.79 -7.03
CA SER A 54 -21.73 -5.17 -7.34
C SER A 54 -23.18 -5.48 -6.98
N LEU A 55 -23.63 -5.08 -5.80
CA LEU A 55 -25.01 -5.26 -5.35
C LEU A 55 -26.00 -4.46 -6.23
N ILE A 56 -25.70 -3.20 -6.55
CA ILE A 56 -26.52 -2.38 -7.45
C ILE A 56 -26.61 -3.04 -8.83
N ALA A 57 -25.50 -3.47 -9.39
CA ALA A 57 -25.47 -4.10 -10.71
C ALA A 57 -26.29 -5.40 -10.73
N LEU A 58 -26.13 -6.28 -9.76
CA LEU A 58 -26.88 -7.54 -9.66
C LEU A 58 -28.36 -7.28 -9.46
N HIS A 59 -28.75 -6.33 -8.60
CA HIS A 59 -30.15 -5.95 -8.40
C HIS A 59 -30.81 -5.45 -9.70
N LEU A 60 -30.13 -4.56 -10.44
CA LEU A 60 -30.62 -4.06 -11.73
C LEU A 60 -30.71 -5.17 -12.80
N LEU A 61 -29.96 -6.26 -12.64
CA LEU A 61 -30.02 -7.46 -13.49
C LEU A 61 -31.11 -8.45 -13.06
N GLY A 62 -31.86 -8.15 -11.98
CA GLY A 62 -33.01 -8.93 -11.52
C GLY A 62 -32.67 -9.95 -10.43
N TYR A 63 -31.53 -9.86 -9.79
CA TYR A 63 -31.26 -10.67 -8.60
C TYR A 63 -32.10 -10.18 -7.43
N ASP A 64 -32.90 -11.07 -6.87
CA ASP A 64 -33.73 -10.80 -5.68
C ASP A 64 -32.85 -10.59 -4.44
N LEU A 65 -33.30 -9.73 -3.51
CA LEU A 65 -32.58 -9.47 -2.26
C LEU A 65 -32.42 -10.73 -1.38
N GLY A 66 -33.31 -11.72 -1.53
CA GLY A 66 -33.21 -13.03 -0.90
C GLY A 66 -32.20 -13.98 -1.56
N HIS A 67 -31.66 -13.64 -2.74
CA HIS A 67 -30.64 -14.45 -3.41
C HIS A 67 -29.39 -14.59 -2.51
N PRO A 68 -28.76 -15.77 -2.42
CA PRO A 68 -27.60 -15.97 -1.51
C PRO A 68 -26.48 -14.93 -1.68
N VAL A 69 -26.12 -14.61 -2.93
CA VAL A 69 -25.12 -13.59 -3.25
C VAL A 69 -25.49 -12.20 -2.74
N MET A 70 -26.78 -11.81 -2.91
CA MET A 70 -27.26 -10.51 -2.46
C MET A 70 -27.27 -10.44 -0.92
N ARG A 71 -27.74 -11.49 -0.24
CA ARG A 71 -27.73 -11.53 1.23
C ARG A 71 -26.32 -11.47 1.81
N ALA A 72 -25.39 -12.25 1.25
CA ALA A 72 -24.00 -12.24 1.68
C ALA A 72 -23.37 -10.87 1.48
N GLY A 73 -23.58 -10.24 0.31
CA GLY A 73 -23.07 -8.91 0.02
C GLY A 73 -23.66 -7.80 0.90
N LEU A 74 -24.95 -7.85 1.21
CA LEU A 74 -25.55 -6.89 2.15
C LEU A 74 -25.01 -7.09 3.58
N ALA A 75 -24.82 -8.34 4.02
CA ALA A 75 -24.19 -8.63 5.32
C ALA A 75 -22.74 -8.19 5.37
N SER A 76 -22.00 -8.23 4.25
CA SER A 76 -20.63 -7.72 4.20
C SER A 76 -20.56 -6.21 4.40
N LEU A 77 -21.51 -5.44 3.84
CA LEU A 77 -21.59 -4.00 4.05
C LEU A 77 -21.85 -3.61 5.51
N ASP A 78 -22.61 -4.43 6.25
CA ASP A 78 -22.85 -4.17 7.69
C ASP A 78 -21.56 -4.30 8.52
N ARG A 79 -20.59 -5.08 8.08
CA ARG A 79 -19.28 -5.20 8.76
C ARG A 79 -18.40 -3.96 8.62
N PHE A 80 -18.59 -3.16 7.59
CA PHE A 80 -17.93 -1.85 7.48
C PHE A 80 -18.56 -0.78 8.39
N ALA A 81 -19.69 -1.09 9.06
CA ALA A 81 -20.33 -0.14 9.94
C ALA A 81 -19.74 -0.20 11.36
N VAL A 82 -19.19 0.92 11.81
CA VAL A 82 -18.69 1.12 13.17
C VAL A 82 -19.68 1.94 13.96
N TRP A 83 -19.95 1.54 15.20
CA TRP A 83 -20.85 2.21 16.12
C TRP A 83 -20.06 2.72 17.32
N PRO A 84 -19.56 3.97 17.26
CA PRO A 84 -18.96 4.60 18.44
C PRO A 84 -19.93 4.72 19.61
N GLU A 85 -19.41 4.83 20.84
CA GLU A 85 -20.21 4.84 22.08
C GLU A 85 -21.27 5.93 22.15
N ASP A 86 -21.09 7.03 21.45
CA ASP A 86 -22.00 8.17 21.37
C ASP A 86 -23.22 7.99 20.45
N GLY A 87 -23.39 6.78 19.87
CA GLY A 87 -24.51 6.43 19.01
C GLY A 87 -24.38 6.97 17.56
N VAL A 88 -23.25 7.48 17.19
CA VAL A 88 -22.95 7.85 15.80
C VAL A 88 -22.59 6.60 15.00
N ARG A 89 -23.18 6.44 13.81
CA ARG A 89 -22.78 5.41 12.87
C ARG A 89 -21.73 5.95 11.93
N MET A 90 -20.60 5.26 11.84
CA MET A 90 -19.55 5.50 10.85
C MET A 90 -19.44 4.30 9.90
N VAL A 91 -18.90 4.52 8.71
CA VAL A 91 -18.61 3.46 7.75
C VAL A 91 -17.12 3.49 7.43
N GLU A 92 -16.46 2.38 7.65
CA GLU A 92 -15.06 2.19 7.24
C GLU A 92 -14.96 2.15 5.71
N ALA A 93 -13.88 2.68 5.18
CA ALA A 93 -13.61 2.65 3.75
C ALA A 93 -13.15 1.27 3.28
N CYS A 94 -12.31 0.62 4.09
CA CYS A 94 -11.70 -0.68 3.85
C CYS A 94 -11.34 -1.35 5.18
N GLN A 95 -11.01 -2.63 5.11
CA GLN A 95 -10.38 -3.41 6.18
C GLN A 95 -9.05 -3.95 5.67
N SER A 96 -8.00 -3.85 6.46
CA SER A 96 -6.61 -4.10 6.03
C SER A 96 -5.83 -4.97 7.02
N PRO A 97 -6.38 -6.13 7.42
CA PRO A 97 -5.78 -6.92 8.51
C PRO A 97 -4.36 -7.41 8.20
N VAL A 98 -4.05 -7.71 6.95
CA VAL A 98 -2.71 -8.17 6.56
C VAL A 98 -1.70 -7.03 6.65
N TRP A 99 -2.02 -5.89 6.02
CA TRP A 99 -1.24 -4.67 6.09
C TRP A 99 -1.00 -4.22 7.54
N ASP A 100 -2.07 -4.10 8.30
CA ASP A 100 -2.03 -3.67 9.70
C ASP A 100 -1.19 -4.60 10.57
N THR A 101 -1.33 -5.92 10.38
CA THR A 101 -0.56 -6.92 11.15
C THR A 101 0.92 -6.87 10.77
N GLY A 102 1.24 -6.75 9.48
CA GLY A 102 2.62 -6.61 8.99
C GLY A 102 3.30 -5.38 9.59
N LEU A 103 2.70 -4.21 9.45
CA LEU A 103 3.22 -2.97 10.00
C LEU A 103 3.33 -2.98 11.54
N ALA A 104 2.35 -3.57 12.24
CA ALA A 104 2.41 -3.70 13.69
C ALA A 104 3.57 -4.59 14.14
N VAL A 105 3.83 -5.70 13.45
CA VAL A 105 4.99 -6.57 13.73
C VAL A 105 6.29 -5.81 13.54
N ILE A 106 6.44 -5.06 12.44
CA ILE A 106 7.61 -4.25 12.16
C ILE A 106 7.81 -3.21 13.27
N ALA A 107 6.78 -2.46 13.60
CA ALA A 107 6.86 -1.40 14.59
C ALA A 107 7.24 -1.91 15.99
N LEU A 108 6.63 -3.00 16.42
CA LEU A 108 6.90 -3.59 17.73
C LEU A 108 8.32 -4.18 17.80
N ALA A 109 8.77 -4.82 16.73
CA ALA A 109 10.12 -5.38 16.67
C ALA A 109 11.19 -4.27 16.64
N ASP A 110 10.99 -3.24 15.79
CA ASP A 110 11.92 -2.11 15.70
C ASP A 110 11.94 -1.29 17.02
N ALA A 111 10.85 -1.29 17.78
CA ALA A 111 10.78 -0.72 19.14
C ALA A 111 11.43 -1.60 20.22
N GLY A 112 12.05 -2.74 19.85
CA GLY A 112 12.81 -3.59 20.76
C GLY A 112 12.03 -4.74 21.40
N LEU A 113 10.83 -5.07 20.91
CA LEU A 113 10.13 -6.28 21.37
C LEU A 113 10.94 -7.53 20.94
N PRO A 114 11.23 -8.49 21.85
CA PRO A 114 12.00 -9.67 21.50
C PRO A 114 11.40 -10.44 20.31
N PRO A 115 12.21 -10.96 19.38
CA PRO A 115 11.74 -11.62 18.16
C PRO A 115 10.91 -12.89 18.42
N ASP A 116 11.01 -13.50 19.58
CA ASP A 116 10.25 -14.66 20.04
C ASP A 116 9.09 -14.27 20.97
N HIS A 117 8.78 -12.99 21.09
CA HIS A 117 7.66 -12.55 21.92
C HIS A 117 6.34 -13.18 21.45
N PRO A 118 5.48 -13.71 22.38
CA PRO A 118 4.28 -14.45 22.00
C PRO A 118 3.29 -13.68 21.10
N ALA A 119 3.24 -12.36 21.18
CA ALA A 119 2.41 -11.54 20.30
C ALA A 119 2.92 -11.56 18.85
N LEU A 120 4.24 -11.41 18.64
CA LEU A 120 4.85 -11.48 17.32
C LEU A 120 4.73 -12.87 16.71
N VAL A 121 4.92 -13.93 17.51
CA VAL A 121 4.75 -15.31 17.04
C VAL A 121 3.30 -15.58 16.62
N ARG A 122 2.30 -15.13 17.39
CA ARG A 122 0.88 -15.29 17.00
C ARG A 122 0.56 -14.49 15.71
N ALA A 123 1.09 -13.29 15.56
CA ALA A 123 0.93 -12.50 14.34
C ALA A 123 1.55 -13.21 13.12
N ALA A 124 2.76 -13.77 13.29
CA ALA A 124 3.41 -14.55 12.26
C ALA A 124 2.63 -15.84 11.91
N ASP A 125 2.09 -16.55 12.90
CA ASP A 125 1.24 -17.71 12.66
C ASP A 125 0.02 -17.37 11.81
N TRP A 126 -0.62 -16.25 12.10
CA TRP A 126 -1.77 -15.78 11.34
C TRP A 126 -1.36 -15.37 9.92
N LEU A 127 -0.33 -14.54 9.75
CA LEU A 127 0.19 -14.16 8.42
C LEU A 127 0.58 -15.39 7.59
N LEU A 128 1.24 -16.38 8.17
CA LEU A 128 1.60 -17.62 7.50
C LEU A 128 0.38 -18.47 7.08
N ALA A 129 -0.76 -18.33 7.78
CA ALA A 129 -2.00 -19.00 7.42
C ALA A 129 -2.74 -18.28 6.28
N GLU A 130 -2.60 -16.94 6.19
CA GLU A 130 -3.23 -16.11 5.15
C GLU A 130 -2.48 -16.12 3.81
N GLN A 131 -1.30 -16.77 3.70
CA GLN A 131 -0.57 -16.79 2.44
C GLN A 131 -1.37 -17.44 1.32
N ILE A 132 -1.53 -16.74 0.21
CA ILE A 132 -2.25 -17.21 -0.96
C ILE A 132 -1.37 -18.19 -1.75
N VAL A 133 -1.81 -19.45 -1.83
CA VAL A 133 -1.12 -20.55 -2.52
C VAL A 133 -1.89 -21.07 -3.72
N ARG A 134 -2.85 -20.31 -4.22
CA ARG A 134 -3.65 -20.63 -5.41
C ARG A 134 -3.57 -19.49 -6.44
N PRO A 135 -3.71 -19.77 -7.75
CA PRO A 135 -3.73 -18.75 -8.78
C PRO A 135 -4.93 -17.82 -8.63
N GLY A 136 -4.74 -16.54 -8.94
CA GLY A 136 -5.75 -15.49 -8.99
C GLY A 136 -5.76 -14.76 -10.34
N ASP A 137 -6.41 -13.59 -10.38
CA ASP A 137 -6.58 -12.80 -11.61
C ASP A 137 -5.24 -12.33 -12.22
N TRP A 138 -4.21 -12.12 -11.41
CA TRP A 138 -2.84 -11.83 -11.85
C TRP A 138 -2.26 -12.90 -12.78
N ALA A 139 -2.67 -14.16 -12.63
CA ALA A 139 -2.20 -15.28 -13.44
C ALA A 139 -2.59 -15.17 -14.92
N VAL A 140 -3.59 -14.37 -15.27
CA VAL A 140 -3.94 -14.07 -16.67
C VAL A 140 -2.73 -13.51 -17.44
N ARG A 141 -1.94 -12.65 -16.79
CA ARG A 141 -0.72 -12.08 -17.38
C ARG A 141 0.55 -12.88 -17.07
N ARG A 142 0.53 -13.68 -16.03
CA ARG A 142 1.66 -14.47 -15.54
C ARG A 142 1.26 -15.94 -15.30
N PRO A 143 0.81 -16.68 -16.36
CA PRO A 143 0.18 -17.99 -16.19
C PRO A 143 1.11 -19.09 -15.66
N HIS A 144 2.41 -18.89 -15.72
CA HIS A 144 3.41 -19.85 -15.25
C HIS A 144 4.06 -19.47 -13.92
N LEU A 145 3.67 -18.32 -13.35
CA LEU A 145 4.19 -17.86 -12.08
C LEU A 145 3.47 -18.58 -10.94
N PRO A 146 4.17 -19.27 -10.04
CA PRO A 146 3.55 -19.85 -8.85
C PRO A 146 3.01 -18.79 -7.92
N PRO A 147 1.88 -19.04 -7.22
CA PRO A 147 1.34 -18.13 -6.21
C PRO A 147 2.25 -18.06 -4.98
N GLY A 148 2.08 -17.02 -4.17
CA GLY A 148 2.88 -16.86 -2.95
C GLY A 148 2.71 -15.51 -2.24
N GLY A 149 1.86 -14.62 -2.75
CA GLY A 149 1.60 -13.31 -2.13
C GLY A 149 0.56 -13.34 -1.01
N TRP A 150 0.27 -12.17 -0.48
CA TRP A 150 -0.82 -11.91 0.47
C TRP A 150 -1.78 -10.88 -0.11
N ALA A 151 -3.05 -10.96 0.28
CA ALA A 151 -4.03 -9.93 0.01
C ALA A 151 -3.99 -8.85 1.09
N PHE A 152 -4.48 -7.66 0.76
CA PHE A 152 -4.61 -6.54 1.69
C PHE A 152 -5.62 -6.81 2.81
N GLU A 153 -6.68 -7.53 2.51
CA GLU A 153 -7.80 -7.80 3.40
C GLU A 153 -7.98 -9.32 3.67
N PHE A 154 -9.02 -9.72 4.43
CA PHE A 154 -9.20 -11.08 4.94
C PHE A 154 -9.37 -12.17 3.86
N HIS A 155 -10.08 -11.87 2.77
CA HIS A 155 -10.59 -12.92 1.86
C HIS A 155 -10.41 -12.63 0.37
N ASN A 156 -9.65 -11.62 -0.01
CA ASN A 156 -9.40 -11.26 -1.41
C ASN A 156 -8.34 -12.14 -2.08
N ASP A 157 -8.46 -13.44 -1.96
CA ASP A 157 -7.46 -14.43 -2.40
C ASP A 157 -7.22 -14.46 -3.91
N THR A 158 -8.11 -13.88 -4.70
CA THR A 158 -7.94 -13.77 -6.15
C THR A 158 -7.08 -12.58 -6.56
N TYR A 159 -6.81 -11.65 -5.62
CA TYR A 159 -6.15 -10.38 -5.87
C TYR A 159 -5.07 -10.06 -4.84
N PRO A 160 -3.99 -10.87 -4.77
CA PRO A 160 -2.88 -10.59 -3.85
C PRO A 160 -2.23 -9.25 -4.19
N ASP A 161 -1.75 -8.58 -3.15
CA ASP A 161 -1.11 -7.28 -3.18
C ASP A 161 0.41 -7.42 -3.08
N ILE A 162 1.15 -6.73 -3.95
CA ILE A 162 2.61 -6.77 -4.00
C ILE A 162 3.21 -5.98 -2.83
N ASP A 163 2.57 -4.88 -2.45
CA ASP A 163 3.02 -4.03 -1.35
C ASP A 163 2.88 -4.76 0.00
N ASP A 164 1.67 -5.29 0.26
CA ASP A 164 1.44 -6.16 1.43
C ASP A 164 2.42 -7.33 1.49
N THR A 165 2.66 -7.96 0.35
CA THR A 165 3.58 -9.10 0.27
C THR A 165 5.00 -8.68 0.67
N ALA A 166 5.47 -7.52 0.23
CA ALA A 166 6.79 -7.02 0.61
C ALA A 166 6.89 -6.74 2.12
N GLU A 167 5.91 -6.04 2.67
CA GLU A 167 5.87 -5.70 4.10
C GLU A 167 5.70 -6.95 4.99
N VAL A 168 4.90 -7.93 4.57
CA VAL A 168 4.78 -9.20 5.31
C VAL A 168 6.10 -9.98 5.32
N VAL A 169 6.86 -9.99 4.22
CA VAL A 169 8.20 -10.60 4.21
C VAL A 169 9.11 -9.90 5.20
N LEU A 170 9.16 -8.56 5.21
CA LEU A 170 9.95 -7.77 6.15
C LEU A 170 9.50 -8.00 7.60
N ALA A 171 8.19 -8.13 7.85
CA ALA A 171 7.63 -8.45 9.16
C ALA A 171 8.05 -9.84 9.65
N LEU A 172 7.88 -10.87 8.81
CA LEU A 172 8.22 -12.25 9.17
C LEU A 172 9.72 -12.44 9.44
N ARG A 173 10.59 -11.67 8.79
CA ARG A 173 12.05 -11.69 9.09
C ARG A 173 12.39 -11.15 10.48
N ARG A 174 11.53 -10.37 11.09
CA ARG A 174 11.69 -9.85 12.45
C ARG A 174 11.26 -10.85 13.54
N VAL A 175 10.59 -11.95 13.15
CA VAL A 175 10.03 -12.91 14.10
C VAL A 175 10.83 -14.20 14.12
N ARG A 176 11.23 -14.63 15.31
CA ARG A 176 11.79 -15.97 15.53
C ARG A 176 10.66 -16.97 15.76
N HIS A 177 10.12 -17.47 14.63
CA HIS A 177 9.02 -18.42 14.66
C HIS A 177 9.47 -19.84 15.10
N PRO A 178 8.67 -20.59 15.89
CA PRO A 178 9.02 -21.95 16.33
C PRO A 178 9.20 -22.97 15.18
N ASP A 179 8.56 -22.73 14.03
CA ASP A 179 8.72 -23.51 12.81
C ASP A 179 9.42 -22.67 11.74
N PRO A 180 10.77 -22.60 11.75
CA PRO A 180 11.52 -21.83 10.78
C PRO A 180 11.39 -22.39 9.35
N ALA A 181 11.18 -23.69 9.19
CA ALA A 181 11.02 -24.29 7.86
C ALA A 181 9.75 -23.83 7.17
N ARG A 182 8.64 -23.70 7.91
CA ARG A 182 7.38 -23.15 7.42
C ARG A 182 7.56 -21.70 6.99
N THR A 183 8.24 -20.89 7.81
CA THR A 183 8.52 -19.47 7.51
C THR A 183 9.37 -19.33 6.25
N GLU A 184 10.51 -20.04 6.16
CA GLU A 184 11.39 -19.98 4.99
C GLU A 184 10.67 -20.42 3.70
N ALA A 185 9.85 -21.45 3.77
CA ALA A 185 9.07 -21.90 2.61
C ALA A 185 8.06 -20.84 2.16
N ALA A 186 7.43 -20.11 3.08
CA ALA A 186 6.51 -19.03 2.78
C ALA A 186 7.24 -17.82 2.16
N LEU A 187 8.36 -17.40 2.74
CA LEU A 187 9.19 -16.32 2.24
C LEU A 187 9.73 -16.61 0.84
N ALA A 188 10.21 -17.83 0.59
CA ALA A 188 10.69 -18.22 -0.73
C ALA A 188 9.59 -18.18 -1.81
N ARG A 189 8.34 -18.51 -1.46
CA ARG A 189 7.19 -18.36 -2.38
C ARG A 189 6.90 -16.89 -2.65
N ALA A 190 6.88 -16.06 -1.61
CA ALA A 190 6.59 -14.64 -1.69
C ALA A 190 7.60 -13.89 -2.58
N VAL A 191 8.88 -14.07 -2.31
CA VAL A 191 9.96 -13.48 -3.09
C VAL A 191 9.86 -13.89 -4.57
N ARG A 192 9.64 -15.17 -4.84
CA ARG A 192 9.48 -15.66 -6.22
C ARG A 192 8.29 -15.02 -6.91
N TRP A 193 7.16 -14.93 -6.23
CA TRP A 193 5.95 -14.31 -6.78
C TRP A 193 6.15 -12.82 -7.05
N THR A 194 6.63 -12.06 -6.07
CA THR A 194 6.88 -10.61 -6.20
C THR A 194 7.86 -10.30 -7.33
N VAL A 195 8.97 -11.04 -7.40
CA VAL A 195 9.95 -10.93 -8.49
C VAL A 195 9.30 -11.20 -9.86
N GLY A 196 8.43 -12.21 -9.96
CA GLY A 196 7.71 -12.53 -11.20
C GLY A 196 6.66 -11.51 -11.61
N MET A 197 6.21 -10.68 -10.69
CA MET A 197 5.25 -9.60 -10.93
C MET A 197 5.91 -8.29 -11.37
N GLN A 198 7.23 -8.22 -11.50
CA GLN A 198 7.91 -7.03 -12.01
C GLN A 198 7.39 -6.62 -13.38
N SER A 199 7.06 -5.35 -13.56
CA SER A 199 6.71 -4.75 -14.83
C SER A 199 7.92 -4.64 -15.77
N ARG A 200 7.70 -4.51 -17.08
CA ARG A 200 8.77 -4.44 -18.09
C ARG A 200 9.67 -3.23 -17.96
N ASP A 201 9.15 -2.13 -17.41
CA ASP A 201 9.91 -0.92 -17.11
C ASP A 201 10.85 -1.07 -15.89
N GLY A 202 10.72 -2.16 -15.13
CA GLY A 202 11.56 -2.47 -13.99
C GLY A 202 10.93 -2.21 -12.63
N ALA A 203 9.75 -1.60 -12.57
CA ALA A 203 9.07 -1.26 -11.33
C ALA A 203 7.92 -2.20 -10.99
N TRP A 204 7.26 -1.96 -9.86
CA TRP A 204 6.08 -2.68 -9.40
C TRP A 204 4.93 -1.72 -9.07
N GLY A 205 3.71 -2.10 -9.45
CA GLY A 205 2.47 -1.58 -8.90
C GLY A 205 1.92 -2.56 -7.86
N ALA A 206 0.86 -2.19 -7.14
CA ALA A 206 0.34 -3.02 -6.06
C ALA A 206 -0.26 -4.35 -6.55
N PHE A 207 -0.99 -4.37 -7.68
CA PHE A 207 -1.79 -5.55 -8.05
C PHE A 207 -1.39 -6.24 -9.34
N ALA A 208 -0.98 -5.52 -10.36
CA ALA A 208 -0.83 -6.08 -11.69
C ALA A 208 0.46 -5.64 -12.38
N ALA A 209 1.14 -6.60 -12.99
CA ALA A 209 2.31 -6.31 -13.82
C ALA A 209 1.90 -5.62 -15.14
N ASP A 210 2.80 -4.78 -15.66
CA ASP A 210 2.69 -4.14 -16.96
C ASP A 210 1.50 -3.17 -17.14
N ASN A 211 0.96 -2.61 -16.06
CA ASN A 211 -0.06 -1.55 -16.09
C ASN A 211 0.58 -0.16 -16.31
N THR A 212 1.37 -0.02 -17.35
CA THR A 212 2.16 1.19 -17.64
C THR A 212 1.47 2.15 -18.62
N SER A 213 0.30 1.80 -19.16
CA SER A 213 -0.45 2.66 -20.09
C SER A 213 -1.25 3.71 -19.34
N THR A 214 -1.02 4.99 -19.66
CA THR A 214 -1.82 6.11 -19.13
C THR A 214 -3.10 6.39 -19.91
N LEU A 215 -3.34 5.65 -21.01
CA LEU A 215 -4.52 5.87 -21.85
C LEU A 215 -5.85 5.64 -21.14
N PRO A 216 -6.00 4.56 -20.32
CA PRO A 216 -7.24 4.33 -19.58
C PRO A 216 -7.61 5.48 -18.64
N ASN A 217 -6.63 6.09 -17.97
CA ASN A 217 -6.85 7.20 -17.02
C ASN A 217 -7.30 8.51 -17.70
N LYS A 218 -7.25 8.56 -19.04
CA LYS A 218 -7.77 9.70 -19.83
C LYS A 218 -9.23 9.53 -20.28
N LEU A 219 -9.86 8.41 -19.94
CA LEU A 219 -11.25 8.15 -20.28
C LEU A 219 -12.18 8.99 -19.39
N PRO A 220 -13.08 9.80 -19.98
CA PRO A 220 -13.89 10.76 -19.22
C PRO A 220 -15.08 10.14 -18.47
N PHE A 221 -15.25 8.82 -18.54
CA PHE A 221 -16.38 8.07 -18.00
C PHE A 221 -15.94 6.98 -17.01
N CYS A 222 -14.73 7.07 -16.47
CA CYS A 222 -14.24 6.17 -15.45
C CYS A 222 -14.39 6.83 -14.08
N ASP A 223 -14.94 6.08 -13.14
CA ASP A 223 -15.02 6.50 -11.76
C ASP A 223 -13.60 6.57 -11.15
N PHE A 224 -13.42 7.48 -10.20
CA PHE A 224 -12.19 7.73 -9.44
C PHE A 224 -10.96 8.17 -10.26
N GLY A 225 -11.06 8.41 -11.57
CA GLY A 225 -9.94 8.85 -12.39
C GLY A 225 -8.77 7.86 -12.55
N GLU A 226 -8.81 6.72 -11.87
CA GLU A 226 -7.79 5.69 -11.86
C GLU A 226 -8.37 4.33 -12.28
N VAL A 227 -8.15 3.97 -13.54
CA VAL A 227 -8.65 2.70 -14.11
C VAL A 227 -7.63 1.57 -13.96
N VAL A 228 -6.37 1.95 -13.80
CA VAL A 228 -5.24 1.02 -13.66
C VAL A 228 -4.39 1.42 -12.47
N ASP A 229 -3.80 0.44 -11.81
CA ASP A 229 -2.75 0.63 -10.82
C ASP A 229 -1.38 0.60 -11.53
N PRO A 230 -0.76 1.77 -11.79
CA PRO A 230 0.55 1.82 -12.42
C PRO A 230 1.66 1.49 -11.42
N PRO A 231 2.87 1.14 -11.89
CA PRO A 231 4.05 1.12 -11.04
C PRO A 231 4.23 2.46 -10.31
N SER A 232 4.61 2.40 -9.04
CA SER A 232 4.79 3.56 -8.18
C SER A 232 6.07 3.49 -7.36
N ALA A 233 6.55 4.65 -6.89
CA ALA A 233 7.82 4.74 -6.19
C ALA A 233 7.78 4.07 -4.82
N ASP A 234 6.67 4.20 -4.09
CA ASP A 234 6.44 3.58 -2.79
C ASP A 234 6.44 2.04 -2.89
N VAL A 235 5.57 1.45 -3.72
CA VAL A 235 5.52 -0.02 -3.90
C VAL A 235 6.84 -0.56 -4.42
N THR A 236 7.47 0.10 -5.41
CA THR A 236 8.77 -0.31 -5.92
C THR A 236 9.86 -0.25 -4.84
N ALA A 237 9.81 0.76 -3.97
CA ALA A 237 10.74 0.90 -2.86
C ALA A 237 10.61 -0.25 -1.84
N HIS A 238 9.40 -0.54 -1.37
CA HIS A 238 9.16 -1.64 -0.43
C HIS A 238 9.63 -2.99 -1.01
N VAL A 239 9.38 -3.23 -2.31
CA VAL A 239 9.90 -4.44 -2.97
C VAL A 239 11.43 -4.45 -3.03
N VAL A 240 12.08 -3.33 -3.40
CA VAL A 240 13.55 -3.24 -3.45
C VAL A 240 14.16 -3.43 -2.06
N GLU A 241 13.58 -2.83 -1.02
CA GLU A 241 13.99 -3.01 0.37
C GLU A 241 13.87 -4.48 0.79
N MET A 242 12.72 -5.09 0.56
CA MET A 242 12.48 -6.50 0.84
C MET A 242 13.50 -7.41 0.12
N LEU A 243 13.73 -7.21 -1.18
CA LEU A 243 14.68 -8.02 -1.93
C LEU A 243 16.12 -7.84 -1.44
N ALA A 244 16.50 -6.63 -1.05
CA ALA A 244 17.82 -6.37 -0.46
C ALA A 244 18.00 -7.13 0.86
N HIS A 245 17.01 -7.11 1.74
CA HIS A 245 17.03 -7.88 2.99
C HIS A 245 16.99 -9.39 2.77
N GLU A 246 16.42 -9.86 1.66
CA GLU A 246 16.51 -11.27 1.27
C GLU A 246 17.86 -11.66 0.63
N GLY A 247 18.84 -10.73 0.63
CA GLY A 247 20.17 -10.96 0.07
C GLY A 247 20.22 -10.94 -1.46
N LEU A 248 19.26 -10.28 -2.08
CA LEU A 248 19.10 -10.15 -3.53
C LEU A 248 19.40 -8.72 -4.02
N ALA A 249 20.17 -7.93 -3.28
CA ALA A 249 20.52 -6.55 -3.66
C ALA A 249 21.16 -6.49 -5.07
N ASP A 250 22.00 -7.47 -5.41
CA ASP A 250 22.69 -7.54 -6.71
C ASP A 250 21.89 -8.31 -7.79
N ASP A 251 20.67 -8.78 -7.50
CA ASP A 251 19.84 -9.46 -8.49
C ASP A 251 19.47 -8.46 -9.61
N PRO A 252 19.55 -8.85 -10.89
CA PRO A 252 19.25 -7.95 -12.02
C PRO A 252 17.86 -7.30 -11.95
N ARG A 253 16.90 -7.91 -11.27
CA ARG A 253 15.54 -7.36 -11.10
C ARG A 253 15.51 -6.29 -10.02
N THR A 254 16.20 -6.49 -8.91
CA THR A 254 16.40 -5.46 -7.87
C THR A 254 17.13 -4.26 -8.45
N LEU A 255 18.21 -4.48 -9.22
CA LEU A 255 18.95 -3.40 -9.88
C LEU A 255 18.11 -2.63 -10.89
N ARG A 256 17.17 -3.28 -11.59
CA ARG A 256 16.23 -2.55 -12.48
C ARG A 256 15.24 -1.69 -11.67
N GLY A 257 14.69 -2.22 -10.56
CA GLY A 257 13.85 -1.44 -9.66
C GLY A 257 14.56 -0.25 -9.08
N LEU A 258 15.80 -0.45 -8.62
CA LEU A 258 16.68 0.60 -8.13
C LEU A 258 16.94 1.67 -9.19
N SER A 259 17.24 1.26 -10.43
CA SER A 259 17.47 2.19 -11.55
C SER A 259 16.21 3.00 -11.87
N TRP A 260 15.04 2.36 -11.80
CA TRP A 260 13.76 3.03 -11.99
C TRP A 260 13.49 4.06 -10.88
N LEU A 261 13.68 3.70 -9.61
CA LEU A 261 13.55 4.63 -8.47
C LEU A 261 14.46 5.85 -8.60
N LEU A 262 15.70 5.66 -9.03
CA LEU A 262 16.64 6.77 -9.26
C LEU A 262 16.19 7.70 -10.40
N ALA A 263 15.54 7.15 -11.44
CA ALA A 263 15.00 7.92 -12.55
C ALA A 263 13.73 8.70 -12.18
N GLU A 264 12.93 8.20 -11.25
CA GLU A 264 11.69 8.84 -10.78
C GLU A 264 11.93 9.92 -9.73
N GLN A 265 13.17 10.13 -9.26
CA GLN A 265 13.44 11.23 -8.32
C GLN A 265 13.09 12.58 -8.95
N GLU A 266 12.21 13.32 -8.28
CA GLU A 266 11.84 14.64 -8.73
C GLU A 266 13.00 15.66 -8.64
N PRO A 267 12.98 16.73 -9.44
CA PRO A 267 14.05 17.73 -9.44
C PRO A 267 14.33 18.34 -8.06
N GLY A 268 13.31 18.41 -7.18
CA GLY A 268 13.43 18.87 -5.80
C GLY A 268 14.14 17.91 -4.86
N GLY A 269 14.28 16.64 -5.24
CA GLY A 269 14.92 15.59 -4.44
C GLY A 269 13.96 14.60 -3.78
N SER A 270 12.66 14.81 -3.87
CA SER A 270 11.61 13.93 -3.34
C SER A 270 11.16 12.86 -4.36
N TRP A 271 10.30 11.96 -3.89
CA TRP A 271 9.53 11.04 -4.74
C TRP A 271 8.04 11.17 -4.45
N PHE A 272 7.24 11.03 -5.50
CA PHE A 272 5.78 10.96 -5.40
C PHE A 272 5.36 9.67 -4.69
N GLY A 273 4.44 9.78 -3.73
CA GLY A 273 3.83 8.66 -3.04
C GLY A 273 2.39 8.43 -3.53
N ARG A 274 2.09 7.18 -3.93
CA ARG A 274 0.77 6.82 -4.43
C ARG A 274 -0.19 6.45 -3.30
N TRP A 275 0.27 5.62 -2.34
CA TRP A 275 -0.57 5.03 -1.30
C TRP A 275 -0.55 5.77 0.03
N GLY A 276 0.34 6.73 0.17
CA GLY A 276 0.42 7.67 1.30
C GLY A 276 0.68 9.09 0.83
N VAL A 277 0.26 10.07 1.62
CA VAL A 277 0.28 11.51 1.29
C VAL A 277 1.64 12.11 1.62
N ASN A 278 2.29 12.59 0.71
CA ASN A 278 2.48 12.36 -0.72
C ASN A 278 3.99 12.24 -0.94
N HIS A 279 4.69 13.38 -1.17
CA HIS A 279 6.14 13.40 -1.39
C HIS A 279 6.94 13.05 -0.12
N VAL A 280 6.41 13.40 1.08
CA VAL A 280 7.01 13.00 2.35
C VAL A 280 6.95 11.47 2.50
N TYR A 281 5.83 10.85 2.18
CA TYR A 281 5.67 9.39 2.20
C TYR A 281 6.57 8.71 1.17
N GLY A 282 6.47 9.09 -0.11
CA GLY A 282 7.29 8.49 -1.17
C GLY A 282 8.80 8.61 -0.90
N THR A 283 9.24 9.74 -0.35
CA THR A 283 10.64 9.90 0.06
C THR A 283 10.96 9.05 1.29
N GLY A 284 10.01 8.93 2.23
CA GLY A 284 10.09 8.07 3.42
C GLY A 284 10.27 6.59 3.08
N SER A 285 9.66 6.14 1.99
CA SER A 285 9.79 4.75 1.51
C SER A 285 11.05 4.53 0.67
N VAL A 286 11.38 5.48 -0.24
CA VAL A 286 12.47 5.25 -1.20
C VAL A 286 13.85 5.33 -0.56
N VAL A 287 14.13 6.26 0.35
CA VAL A 287 15.47 6.39 0.94
C VAL A 287 15.92 5.14 1.70
N PRO A 288 15.09 4.51 2.57
CA PRO A 288 15.43 3.22 3.18
C PRO A 288 15.73 2.12 2.15
N ALA A 289 14.93 2.03 1.09
CA ALA A 289 15.15 1.05 0.02
C ALA A 289 16.48 1.25 -0.71
N LEU A 290 16.87 2.52 -1.01
CA LEU A 290 18.16 2.83 -1.63
C LEU A 290 19.34 2.39 -0.74
N THR A 291 19.24 2.65 0.54
CA THR A 291 20.31 2.30 1.50
C THR A 291 20.37 0.79 1.73
N ALA A 292 19.23 0.12 1.88
CA ALA A 292 19.16 -1.34 1.97
C ALA A 292 19.75 -2.03 0.73
N ALA A 293 19.53 -1.44 -0.47
CA ALA A 293 20.14 -1.92 -1.72
C ALA A 293 21.64 -1.57 -1.86
N GLY A 294 22.27 -1.00 -0.82
CA GLY A 294 23.70 -0.77 -0.75
C GLY A 294 24.19 0.56 -1.30
N LEU A 295 23.32 1.51 -1.62
CA LEU A 295 23.77 2.85 -1.99
C LEU A 295 24.34 3.56 -0.76
N PRO A 296 25.55 4.16 -0.87
CA PRO A 296 26.14 4.86 0.26
C PRO A 296 25.35 6.13 0.61
N ALA A 297 25.33 6.54 1.86
CA ALA A 297 24.70 7.77 2.34
C ALA A 297 25.15 9.03 1.57
N SER A 298 26.34 8.99 0.98
CA SER A 298 26.92 10.06 0.13
C SER A 298 26.35 10.07 -1.30
N HIS A 299 25.52 9.08 -1.68
CA HIS A 299 24.97 9.02 -3.03
C HIS A 299 24.14 10.28 -3.35
N PRO A 300 24.31 10.89 -4.54
CA PRO A 300 23.66 12.17 -4.86
C PRO A 300 22.13 12.16 -4.70
N ALA A 301 21.47 11.05 -5.00
CA ALA A 301 20.01 10.96 -4.84
C ALA A 301 19.60 11.00 -3.35
N ILE A 302 20.32 10.29 -2.48
CA ILE A 302 20.09 10.30 -1.02
C ILE A 302 20.37 11.71 -0.47
N ARG A 303 21.49 12.34 -0.86
CA ARG A 303 21.81 13.69 -0.39
C ARG A 303 20.79 14.75 -0.82
N ARG A 304 20.23 14.63 -2.02
CA ARG A 304 19.15 15.54 -2.45
C ARG A 304 17.87 15.33 -1.63
N ALA A 305 17.54 14.07 -1.32
CA ALA A 305 16.38 13.75 -0.48
C ALA A 305 16.53 14.28 0.95
N VAL A 306 17.70 14.10 1.56
CA VAL A 306 18.02 14.66 2.89
C VAL A 306 17.87 16.18 2.87
N ALA A 307 18.51 16.86 1.92
CA ALA A 307 18.44 18.32 1.81
C ALA A 307 16.99 18.79 1.58
N TRP A 308 16.19 18.05 0.81
CA TRP A 308 14.79 18.36 0.60
C TRP A 308 13.99 18.22 1.92
N LEU A 309 14.11 17.09 2.62
CA LEU A 309 13.43 16.86 3.89
C LEU A 309 13.79 17.94 4.94
N GLU A 310 15.07 18.29 5.05
CA GLU A 310 15.51 19.37 5.93
C GLU A 310 14.90 20.74 5.57
N SER A 311 14.76 21.02 4.26
CA SER A 311 14.24 22.28 3.77
C SER A 311 12.73 22.45 3.96
N VAL A 312 11.99 21.35 4.09
CA VAL A 312 10.52 21.34 4.24
C VAL A 312 10.05 21.00 5.66
N GLN A 313 10.98 20.86 6.62
CA GLN A 313 10.63 20.67 8.02
C GLN A 313 9.89 21.89 8.56
N ASN A 314 8.74 21.69 9.18
CA ASN A 314 7.95 22.75 9.79
C ASN A 314 8.68 23.43 10.97
N GLU A 315 8.27 24.63 11.30
CA GLU A 315 8.88 25.40 12.42
C GLU A 315 8.75 24.69 13.77
N ASP A 316 7.68 23.92 13.97
CA ASP A 316 7.46 23.10 15.17
C ASP A 316 8.37 21.88 15.26
N GLY A 317 9.04 21.50 14.17
CA GLY A 317 9.97 20.37 14.11
C GLY A 317 9.41 19.11 13.49
N GLY A 318 8.12 19.04 13.20
CA GLY A 318 7.50 17.93 12.48
C GLY A 318 7.48 18.14 10.96
N TRP A 319 6.83 17.21 10.27
CA TRP A 319 6.53 17.29 8.84
C TRP A 319 5.06 17.07 8.59
N GLY A 320 4.55 17.73 7.54
CA GLY A 320 3.17 17.58 7.12
C GLY A 320 2.98 17.96 5.67
N GLU A 321 2.09 17.25 5.00
CA GLU A 321 1.74 17.49 3.61
C GLU A 321 0.23 17.30 3.42
N ASP A 322 -0.39 18.27 2.76
CA ASP A 322 -1.84 18.30 2.52
C ASP A 322 -2.19 17.51 1.24
N LEU A 323 -3.35 16.89 1.20
CA LEU A 323 -3.91 16.18 0.04
C LEU A 323 -3.92 17.01 -1.26
N ARG A 324 -3.95 18.33 -1.14
CA ARG A 324 -3.88 19.24 -2.29
C ARG A 324 -2.59 19.08 -3.10
N SER A 325 -1.52 18.53 -2.51
CA SER A 325 -0.27 18.24 -3.22
C SER A 325 -0.44 17.27 -4.39
N TYR A 326 -1.46 16.44 -4.39
CA TYR A 326 -1.80 15.58 -5.51
C TYR A 326 -2.29 16.34 -6.75
N ARG A 327 -2.90 17.51 -6.56
CA ARG A 327 -3.49 18.32 -7.65
C ARG A 327 -2.69 19.57 -7.97
N ASP A 328 -2.02 20.14 -6.98
CA ASP A 328 -1.28 21.39 -7.09
C ASP A 328 0.10 21.25 -6.45
N ARG A 329 1.12 21.26 -7.28
CA ARG A 329 2.53 21.12 -6.87
C ARG A 329 3.00 22.22 -5.89
N SER A 330 2.30 23.35 -5.79
CA SER A 330 2.61 24.37 -4.81
C SER A 330 2.33 23.94 -3.38
N TRP A 331 1.57 22.85 -3.19
CA TRP A 331 1.26 22.23 -1.90
C TRP A 331 2.19 21.10 -1.49
N ILE A 332 3.20 20.78 -2.29
CA ILE A 332 4.19 19.74 -1.96
C ILE A 332 4.84 20.09 -0.62
N ALA A 333 4.82 19.13 0.32
CA ALA A 333 5.33 19.23 1.67
C ALA A 333 4.79 20.44 2.45
N ARG A 334 3.58 20.86 2.19
CA ARG A 334 2.89 21.91 2.94
C ARG A 334 1.65 21.35 3.63
N GLY A 335 1.64 21.46 4.95
CA GLY A 335 0.55 21.04 5.81
C GLY A 335 0.95 21.12 7.27
N PRO A 336 0.00 21.02 8.20
CA PRO A 336 0.32 20.90 9.63
C PRO A 336 1.10 19.59 9.85
N SER A 337 2.01 19.60 10.82
CA SER A 337 2.76 18.42 11.20
C SER A 337 1.81 17.30 11.66
N THR A 338 2.06 16.09 11.19
CA THR A 338 1.32 14.88 11.55
C THR A 338 2.27 13.82 12.10
N ALA A 339 1.75 12.90 12.87
CA ALA A 339 2.55 11.84 13.49
C ALA A 339 3.14 10.87 12.44
N SER A 340 2.31 10.44 11.49
CA SER A 340 2.74 9.52 10.43
C SER A 340 3.74 10.19 9.47
N GLN A 341 3.49 11.41 9.01
CA GLN A 341 4.37 12.10 8.06
C GLN A 341 5.71 12.50 8.70
N THR A 342 5.68 12.91 9.98
CA THR A 342 6.90 13.15 10.74
C THR A 342 7.74 11.87 10.87
N ALA A 343 7.08 10.74 11.13
CA ALA A 343 7.75 9.46 11.21
C ALA A 343 8.36 9.03 9.87
N TRP A 344 7.66 9.18 8.75
CA TRP A 344 8.20 8.86 7.41
C TRP A 344 9.43 9.69 7.06
N ALA A 345 9.41 10.99 7.37
CA ALA A 345 10.59 11.83 7.19
C ALA A 345 11.77 11.37 8.07
N LEU A 346 11.50 11.01 9.33
CA LEU A 346 12.52 10.49 10.23
C LEU A 346 13.10 9.16 9.74
N MET A 347 12.27 8.23 9.27
CA MET A 347 12.73 6.95 8.70
C MET A 347 13.71 7.17 7.54
N ALA A 348 13.41 8.09 6.62
CA ALA A 348 14.33 8.45 5.54
C ALA A 348 15.64 9.05 6.06
N LEU A 349 15.58 9.98 7.00
CA LEU A 349 16.77 10.65 7.53
C LEU A 349 17.64 9.67 8.32
N LEU A 350 17.05 8.77 9.12
CA LEU A 350 17.77 7.76 9.87
C LEU A 350 18.47 6.76 8.92
N ALA A 351 17.76 6.26 7.91
CA ALA A 351 18.34 5.39 6.89
C ALA A 351 19.49 6.07 6.12
N ALA A 352 19.42 7.38 5.92
CA ALA A 352 20.50 8.17 5.34
C ALA A 352 21.70 8.44 6.28
N GLY A 353 21.64 7.96 7.53
CA GLY A 353 22.71 8.14 8.52
C GLY A 353 22.72 9.50 9.21
N GLU A 354 21.62 10.26 9.19
CA GLU A 354 21.50 11.59 9.78
C GLU A 354 21.07 11.56 11.26
N GLN A 355 21.34 10.48 11.99
CA GLN A 355 20.87 10.27 13.36
C GLN A 355 21.20 11.41 14.33
N ASP A 356 22.36 12.02 14.18
CA ASP A 356 22.81 13.16 15.00
C ASP A 356 22.39 14.50 14.40
N GLY A 357 21.63 14.50 13.31
CA GLY A 357 21.19 15.69 12.59
C GLY A 357 20.20 16.54 13.38
N ARG A 358 20.28 17.86 13.20
CA ARG A 358 19.34 18.80 13.86
C ARG A 358 17.88 18.53 13.48
N ALA A 359 17.63 18.16 12.23
CA ALA A 359 16.28 17.86 11.74
C ALA A 359 15.71 16.62 12.46
N VAL A 360 16.50 15.56 12.59
CA VAL A 360 16.13 14.35 13.34
C VAL A 360 15.82 14.67 14.79
N ALA A 361 16.72 15.40 15.48
CA ALA A 361 16.52 15.76 16.89
C ALA A 361 15.22 16.55 17.12
N ARG A 362 14.87 17.45 16.18
CA ARG A 362 13.61 18.22 16.25
C ARG A 362 12.38 17.33 15.98
N GLY A 363 12.44 16.46 14.99
CA GLY A 363 11.34 15.56 14.66
C GLY A 363 11.05 14.54 15.75
N VAL A 364 12.10 13.94 16.34
CA VAL A 364 11.98 13.04 17.50
C VAL A 364 11.34 13.75 18.69
N ARG A 365 11.78 14.99 18.97
CA ARG A 365 11.18 15.80 20.04
C ARG A 365 9.70 16.09 19.74
N TRP A 366 9.38 16.46 18.51
CA TRP A 366 7.99 16.71 18.10
C TRP A 366 7.10 15.49 18.36
N LEU A 367 7.55 14.27 17.95
CA LEU A 367 6.81 13.05 18.22
C LEU A 367 6.66 12.79 19.73
N ALA A 368 7.71 13.00 20.52
CA ALA A 368 7.63 12.81 21.96
C ALA A 368 6.69 13.80 22.65
N ASP A 369 6.72 15.08 22.23
CA ASP A 369 5.86 16.14 22.80
C ASP A 369 4.39 15.99 22.35
N ALA A 370 4.13 15.41 21.17
CA ALA A 370 2.80 15.16 20.65
C ALA A 370 2.18 13.84 21.14
N GLN A 371 2.94 12.97 21.80
CA GLN A 371 2.45 11.71 22.35
C GLN A 371 1.49 11.98 23.51
N ARG A 372 0.36 11.30 23.52
CA ARG A 372 -0.67 11.37 24.56
C ARG A 372 -0.30 10.51 25.77
N ASP A 373 -0.97 10.73 26.89
CA ASP A 373 -0.74 9.98 28.14
C ASP A 373 -0.99 8.48 28.00
N ASP A 374 -1.84 8.06 27.04
CA ASP A 374 -2.12 6.66 26.72
C ASP A 374 -1.09 6.03 25.78
N GLY A 375 -0.06 6.79 25.38
CA GLY A 375 0.99 6.36 24.47
C GLY A 375 0.64 6.51 22.98
N SER A 376 -0.57 6.96 22.65
CA SER A 376 -1.03 7.15 21.27
C SER A 376 -0.69 8.54 20.73
N TRP A 377 -0.91 8.75 19.42
CA TRP A 377 -0.88 10.05 18.77
C TRP A 377 -2.24 10.40 18.19
N ASP A 378 -2.58 11.68 18.18
CA ASP A 378 -3.76 12.18 17.48
C ASP A 378 -3.39 12.68 16.09
N GLU A 379 -4.18 12.28 15.10
CA GLU A 379 -3.98 12.66 13.69
C GLU A 379 -5.33 12.66 12.97
N PRO A 380 -6.03 13.81 12.95
CA PRO A 380 -7.30 13.93 12.24
C PRO A 380 -7.12 14.06 10.71
N GLN A 381 -5.89 14.22 10.23
CA GLN A 381 -5.58 14.35 8.81
C GLN A 381 -5.71 13.01 8.08
N PHE A 382 -6.03 13.10 6.80
CA PHE A 382 -6.05 11.94 5.90
C PHE A 382 -4.66 11.79 5.29
N THR A 383 -3.92 10.78 5.71
CA THR A 383 -2.53 10.55 5.30
C THR A 383 -2.36 9.28 4.45
N GLY A 384 -3.41 8.48 4.30
CA GLY A 384 -3.46 7.36 3.36
C GLY A 384 -4.33 7.65 2.15
N THR A 385 -4.11 6.96 1.04
CA THR A 385 -4.95 7.04 -0.15
C THR A 385 -5.19 5.66 -0.75
N GLY A 386 -6.40 5.43 -1.29
CA GLY A 386 -6.66 4.34 -2.21
C GLY A 386 -6.52 4.82 -3.67
N PHE A 387 -6.90 6.08 -3.93
CA PHE A 387 -6.73 6.75 -5.23
C PHE A 387 -6.25 8.18 -4.97
N PRO A 388 -5.08 8.58 -5.45
CA PRO A 388 -4.42 9.83 -5.10
C PRO A 388 -5.27 11.09 -5.26
N TRP A 389 -6.24 11.09 -6.19
CA TRP A 389 -7.03 12.27 -6.53
C TRP A 389 -8.41 12.30 -5.87
N ASP A 390 -8.98 11.13 -5.55
CA ASP A 390 -10.40 11.01 -5.32
C ASP A 390 -10.79 10.17 -4.08
N PHE A 391 -9.86 9.39 -3.51
CA PHE A 391 -10.16 8.52 -2.37
C PHE A 391 -9.05 8.57 -1.32
N SER A 392 -9.28 9.35 -0.26
CA SER A 392 -8.35 9.55 0.84
C SER A 392 -8.84 8.82 2.08
N ILE A 393 -7.91 8.34 2.90
CA ILE A 393 -8.17 7.55 4.10
C ILE A 393 -7.50 8.21 5.30
N ASN A 394 -8.24 8.41 6.39
CA ASN A 394 -7.66 8.62 7.70
C ASN A 394 -7.32 7.25 8.29
N TYR A 395 -6.09 6.81 8.08
CA TYR A 395 -5.63 5.48 8.47
C TYR A 395 -5.23 5.49 9.94
N HIS A 396 -6.11 5.01 10.83
CA HIS A 396 -5.91 5.13 12.27
C HIS A 396 -4.66 4.42 12.80
N LEU A 397 -4.22 3.35 12.13
CA LEU A 397 -3.00 2.65 12.53
C LEU A 397 -1.72 3.44 12.18
N TYR A 398 -1.72 4.21 11.11
CA TYR A 398 -0.52 4.94 10.65
C TYR A 398 0.05 5.84 11.73
N ARG A 399 -0.80 6.58 12.42
CA ARG A 399 -0.40 7.46 13.53
C ARG A 399 0.15 6.74 14.76
N GLN A 400 0.12 5.40 14.77
CA GLN A 400 0.67 4.55 15.84
C GLN A 400 1.94 3.85 15.38
N VAL A 401 1.85 3.07 14.30
CA VAL A 401 2.94 2.19 13.87
C VAL A 401 4.14 2.96 13.34
N PHE A 402 3.93 4.00 12.52
CA PHE A 402 5.05 4.74 11.96
C PHE A 402 5.84 5.55 12.99
N PRO A 403 5.21 6.31 13.92
CA PRO A 403 5.95 6.91 15.03
C PRO A 403 6.71 5.90 15.87
N LEU A 404 6.10 4.76 16.18
CA LEU A 404 6.76 3.71 16.95
C LEU A 404 7.96 3.12 16.21
N THR A 405 7.83 2.85 14.90
CA THR A 405 8.93 2.41 14.05
C THR A 405 10.07 3.43 14.00
N ALA A 406 9.76 4.70 13.74
CA ALA A 406 10.77 5.76 13.64
C ALA A 406 11.51 5.98 14.96
N LEU A 407 10.79 6.01 16.08
CA LEU A 407 11.40 6.15 17.41
C LEU A 407 12.20 4.90 17.78
N GLY A 408 11.72 3.71 17.44
CA GLY A 408 12.43 2.45 17.62
C GLY A 408 13.76 2.44 16.87
N ARG A 409 13.76 2.77 15.59
CA ARG A 409 14.99 2.88 14.78
C ARG A 409 15.93 3.99 15.27
N TYR A 410 15.40 5.08 15.77
CA TYR A 410 16.22 6.13 16.38
C TYR A 410 16.98 5.62 17.61
N VAL A 411 16.36 4.80 18.45
CA VAL A 411 16.93 4.28 19.70
C VAL A 411 17.83 3.07 19.48
N HIS A 412 17.43 2.15 18.61
CA HIS A 412 18.05 0.83 18.44
C HIS A 412 18.87 0.69 17.15
N GLY A 413 18.77 1.66 16.24
CA GLY A 413 19.34 1.59 14.89
C GLY A 413 18.44 0.87 13.90
N GLU A 414 18.83 0.92 12.62
CA GLU A 414 18.14 0.18 11.55
C GLU A 414 18.30 -1.34 11.78
N PRO A 415 17.25 -2.13 11.52
CA PRO A 415 17.31 -3.57 11.73
C PRO A 415 18.33 -4.21 10.79
N SER A 416 19.25 -4.99 11.36
CA SER A 416 20.18 -5.80 10.58
C SER A 416 19.64 -7.22 10.47
N PHE A 417 19.26 -7.65 9.27
CA PHE A 417 18.88 -9.03 8.97
C PHE A 417 20.11 -9.86 8.64
N GLY A 418 21.02 -10.03 9.63
CA GLY A 418 22.16 -10.92 9.48
C GLY A 418 21.66 -12.37 9.34
N ARG A 419 21.95 -13.03 8.22
CA ARG A 419 21.97 -14.48 8.21
C ARG A 419 23.10 -14.88 9.15
N GLU A 420 22.76 -15.34 10.34
CA GLU A 420 23.72 -16.12 11.12
C GLU A 420 24.14 -17.29 10.24
N GLY A 421 25.42 -17.33 9.86
CA GLY A 421 26.03 -18.29 8.97
C GLY A 421 26.11 -19.71 9.56
#